data_a6384122c48fe425e872b847e5ab8a47
#
_entry.id   a6384122c48fe425e872b847e5ab8a47
#
_cell.length_a   1.000
_cell.length_b   1.000
_cell.length_c   1.000
_cell.angle_alpha   90.00
_cell.angle_beta   90.00
_cell.angle_gamma   90.00
#
_symmetry.space_group_name_H-M   'P 1'
#
loop_
_entity.id
_entity.type
_entity.pdbx_description
1 polymer ?
#
loop_
_entity_poly.entity_id
_entity_poly.type
_entity_poly.pdbx_seq_one_letter_code
_entity_poly.pdbx_strand_id
1 'polypeptide(L)'
;MIFKILKVHDKFEFNIKWLKQLAVFLFIIVGVALLGRGSVGIFPLAYSISDVSQDPLINKLPQTPSFAIFDSYNQYTKSKSGNYDLIKSVGYRGKIAEAFEVFKQTKDIDRENLLNNLVKKTSKDKHLKDRLPQVVVIMVESFGMPLLDYQSDSFNIMGKLKKHFEEDVLFTSFISSSNGTVVSLEPLLLNITARPKSTSFAQSSFLNTHFKQASAKVYADAGYETSFVYGGDLFWRNVGSFMSRQGFKHTRGKGAIAKSLDKNIDSISHDWGVFDEYLYEYVYEKLKDATEPQFIFVLTTNNHPPYTIPSHYKSNSLKISKDLKEHITGDLDLVKRRFKDYAYAVDSAGEFLDKIKSSSLAENSIIAITADNNTVEGVMKYDSHFTQTKRIPFYIYIPDELKPEEAIDTTLASSHKDIFPTLYNLTLYDKSYTAIGTNLLDNNTLHCGFNDAGVIMAKNGGFKDTKAMSDEQKECNEYYKASLAVTEYLIKSQKK
;
A
#
# COMPACT_ATOMS: atom_id res chain seq x y z
N MET A 1 26.00 37.07 16.02
CA MET A 1 25.34 36.60 17.26
C MET A 1 26.06 35.39 17.86
N ILE A 2 26.41 34.36 17.08
CA ILE A 2 27.18 33.18 17.51
C ILE A 2 28.57 33.53 18.11
N PHE A 3 29.33 34.49 17.53
CA PHE A 3 30.60 34.95 18.04
C PHE A 3 30.57 35.70 19.39
N LYS A 4 29.40 36.26 19.80
CA LYS A 4 29.25 36.88 21.13
C LYS A 4 29.01 35.84 22.22
N ILE A 5 28.43 34.68 21.88
CA ILE A 5 28.18 33.58 22.81
C ILE A 5 29.53 32.89 23.17
N LEU A 6 30.44 32.80 22.20
CA LEU A 6 31.76 32.22 22.44
C LEU A 6 32.70 33.09 23.32
N LYS A 7 32.51 34.43 23.33
CA LYS A 7 33.26 35.35 24.22
C LYS A 7 32.78 35.38 25.66
N VAL A 8 31.61 34.84 25.96
CA VAL A 8 31.11 34.71 27.34
C VAL A 8 31.78 33.55 28.07
N HIS A 9 32.44 32.65 27.31
CA HIS A 9 33.13 31.47 27.86
C HIS A 9 34.36 31.81 28.75
N ASP A 10 35.06 32.93 28.47
CA ASP A 10 36.27 33.30 29.19
C ASP A 10 36.02 33.93 30.58
N LYS A 11 34.77 34.11 31.00
CA LYS A 11 34.38 34.70 32.30
C LYS A 11 33.71 33.74 33.29
N PHE A 12 33.52 32.49 32.89
CA PHE A 12 32.98 31.47 33.80
C PHE A 12 34.09 30.52 34.22
N GLU A 13 34.71 30.74 35.37
CA GLU A 13 35.45 29.68 36.08
C GLU A 13 34.46 28.62 36.52
N PHE A 14 34.20 27.64 35.69
CA PHE A 14 33.38 26.47 35.99
C PHE A 14 34.14 25.56 36.97
N ASN A 15 34.06 25.84 38.25
CA ASN A 15 34.58 24.97 39.31
C ASN A 15 33.62 23.78 39.56
N ILE A 16 33.17 23.13 38.45
CA ILE A 16 32.30 21.97 38.47
C ILE A 16 33.14 20.74 38.19
N LYS A 17 33.10 19.75 39.09
CA LYS A 17 33.69 18.43 38.83
C LYS A 17 33.23 17.89 37.49
N TRP A 18 34.10 17.24 36.73
CA TRP A 18 33.86 16.76 35.36
C TRP A 18 32.51 16.04 35.13
N LEU A 19 32.04 15.30 36.14
CA LEU A 19 30.71 14.65 36.12
C LEU A 19 29.55 15.66 36.00
N LYS A 20 29.65 16.82 36.66
CA LYS A 20 28.64 17.89 36.56
C LYS A 20 28.70 18.56 35.17
N GLN A 21 29.89 18.72 34.61
CA GLN A 21 30.09 19.27 33.25
C GLN A 21 29.52 18.31 32.21
N LEU A 22 29.72 16.99 32.36
CA LEU A 22 29.15 15.97 31.51
C LEU A 22 27.61 15.95 31.59
N ALA A 23 27.07 16.06 32.80
CA ALA A 23 25.61 16.12 33.00
C ALA A 23 24.97 17.34 32.32
N VAL A 24 25.60 18.53 32.46
CA VAL A 24 25.17 19.75 31.77
C VAL A 24 25.30 19.62 30.26
N PHE A 25 26.36 19.03 29.76
CA PHE A 25 26.54 18.77 28.32
C PHE A 25 25.49 17.83 27.76
N LEU A 26 25.21 16.73 28.46
CA LEU A 26 24.14 15.80 28.08
C LEU A 26 22.75 16.46 28.12
N PHE A 27 22.48 17.28 29.15
CA PHE A 27 21.23 18.03 29.23
C PHE A 27 21.07 19.02 28.08
N ILE A 28 22.13 19.71 27.67
CA ILE A 28 22.14 20.60 26.50
C ILE A 28 21.90 19.80 25.23
N ILE A 29 22.56 18.64 25.04
CA ILE A 29 22.34 17.78 23.87
C ILE A 29 20.88 17.31 23.81
N VAL A 30 20.32 16.81 24.92
CA VAL A 30 18.92 16.40 24.99
C VAL A 30 17.99 17.57 24.72
N GLY A 31 18.27 18.74 25.29
CA GLY A 31 17.50 19.96 25.05
C GLY A 31 17.52 20.39 23.59
N VAL A 32 18.67 20.38 22.95
CA VAL A 32 18.83 20.70 21.52
C VAL A 32 18.12 19.63 20.66
N ALA A 33 18.24 18.35 21.01
CA ALA A 33 17.54 17.28 20.30
C ALA A 33 16.01 17.40 20.41
N LEU A 34 15.48 17.73 21.60
CA LEU A 34 14.05 17.97 21.82
C LEU A 34 13.56 19.22 21.08
N LEU A 35 14.34 20.29 21.09
CA LEU A 35 14.01 21.52 20.35
C LEU A 35 14.04 21.26 18.82
N GLY A 36 15.05 20.52 18.35
CA GLY A 36 15.14 20.13 16.94
C GLY A 36 14.04 19.16 16.51
N ARG A 37 13.62 18.28 17.42
CA ARG A 37 12.49 17.37 17.19
C ARG A 37 11.14 18.10 17.20
N GLY A 38 11.01 19.17 18.00
CA GLY A 38 9.84 20.01 18.07
C GLY A 38 8.60 19.39 18.72
N SER A 39 8.64 18.10 19.11
CA SER A 39 7.56 17.40 19.79
C SER A 39 8.09 16.37 20.78
N VAL A 40 7.33 16.09 21.84
CA VAL A 40 7.59 15.00 22.80
C VAL A 40 6.80 13.74 22.44
N GLY A 41 5.96 13.77 21.42
CA GLY A 41 5.19 12.63 20.93
C GLY A 41 6.03 11.62 20.13
N ILE A 42 5.40 10.54 19.68
CA ILE A 42 6.04 9.46 18.89
C ILE A 42 6.68 9.99 17.62
N PHE A 43 6.06 11.01 17.02
CA PHE A 43 6.57 11.65 15.81
C PHE A 43 7.24 12.99 16.12
N PRO A 44 8.37 13.33 15.45
CA PRO A 44 8.85 14.70 15.43
C PRO A 44 7.81 15.62 14.80
N LEU A 45 7.87 16.92 15.11
CA LEU A 45 7.14 17.93 14.35
C LEU A 45 7.50 17.77 12.88
N ALA A 46 6.57 17.21 12.14
CA ALA A 46 6.71 16.95 10.73
C ALA A 46 5.80 17.90 9.96
N TYR A 47 5.91 17.87 8.66
CA TYR A 47 5.07 18.54 7.67
C TYR A 47 3.55 18.44 7.96
N SER A 48 3.14 17.31 8.53
CA SER A 48 1.74 17.00 8.85
C SER A 48 1.02 18.06 9.71
N ILE A 49 1.75 18.89 10.44
CA ILE A 49 1.15 19.91 11.31
C ILE A 49 0.87 21.22 10.56
N SER A 50 1.54 21.46 9.44
CA SER A 50 1.27 22.63 8.59
C SER A 50 0.10 22.42 7.63
N ASP A 51 -0.37 21.20 7.50
CA ASP A 51 -1.47 20.86 6.60
C ASP A 51 -2.84 21.07 7.29
N VAL A 52 -3.31 22.27 7.24
CA VAL A 52 -4.58 22.73 7.87
C VAL A 52 -5.77 22.68 6.91
N SER A 53 -5.53 22.35 5.63
CA SER A 53 -6.53 22.38 4.56
C SER A 53 -6.31 21.26 3.53
N GLN A 54 -7.34 20.97 2.76
CA GLN A 54 -7.21 20.10 1.56
C GLN A 54 -6.55 20.84 0.38
N ASP A 55 -6.38 22.16 0.48
CA ASP A 55 -5.69 22.96 -0.53
C ASP A 55 -4.18 22.99 -0.23
N PRO A 56 -3.34 22.44 -1.15
CA PRO A 56 -1.88 22.42 -0.99
C PRO A 56 -1.25 23.83 -0.89
N LEU A 57 -1.91 24.86 -1.42
CA LEU A 57 -1.42 26.24 -1.33
C LEU A 57 -1.60 26.78 0.09
N ILE A 58 -2.76 26.54 0.70
CA ILE A 58 -3.06 26.94 2.08
C ILE A 58 -2.10 26.25 3.05
N ASN A 59 -1.76 24.99 2.80
CA ASN A 59 -0.83 24.21 3.62
C ASN A 59 0.63 24.69 3.57
N LYS A 60 0.97 25.55 2.62
CA LYS A 60 2.29 26.20 2.57
C LYS A 60 2.37 27.48 3.44
N LEU A 61 1.25 28.07 3.79
CA LEU A 61 1.22 29.34 4.54
C LEU A 61 1.74 29.20 5.98
N PRO A 62 1.48 28.12 6.74
CA PRO A 62 2.00 27.96 8.09
C PRO A 62 3.50 27.65 8.16
N GLN A 63 4.15 27.33 7.04
CA GLN A 63 5.55 26.91 7.01
C GLN A 63 6.49 28.10 7.24
N THR A 64 7.46 27.91 8.15
CA THR A 64 8.54 28.90 8.27
C THR A 64 9.44 28.88 7.03
N PRO A 65 10.00 30.02 6.60
CA PRO A 65 10.90 30.08 5.44
C PRO A 65 12.10 29.12 5.53
N SER A 66 12.68 28.95 6.72
CA SER A 66 13.81 28.02 6.94
C SER A 66 13.37 26.56 6.72
N PHE A 67 12.18 26.20 7.15
CA PHE A 67 11.65 24.86 6.95
C PHE A 67 11.30 24.60 5.49
N ALA A 68 10.69 25.57 4.80
CA ALA A 68 10.41 25.47 3.37
C ALA A 68 11.69 25.32 2.52
N ILE A 69 12.78 26.02 2.87
CA ILE A 69 14.08 25.87 2.21
C ILE A 69 14.69 24.50 2.47
N PHE A 70 14.67 24.04 3.73
CA PHE A 70 15.20 22.73 4.11
C PHE A 70 14.46 21.60 3.38
N ASP A 71 13.15 21.69 3.30
CA ASP A 71 12.34 20.69 2.58
C ASP A 71 12.60 20.73 1.08
N SER A 72 12.61 21.92 0.48
CA SER A 72 12.94 22.08 -0.95
C SER A 72 14.31 21.51 -1.27
N TYR A 73 15.29 21.70 -0.39
CA TYR A 73 16.61 21.10 -0.53
C TYR A 73 16.58 19.57 -0.41
N ASN A 74 15.83 19.04 0.56
CA ASN A 74 15.66 17.59 0.72
C ASN A 74 14.94 16.96 -0.49
N GLN A 75 13.88 17.59 -0.98
CA GLN A 75 13.18 17.14 -2.18
C GLN A 75 14.10 17.20 -3.40
N TYR A 76 14.87 18.26 -3.55
CA TYR A 76 15.85 18.41 -4.63
C TYR A 76 16.97 17.35 -4.57
N THR A 77 17.53 17.10 -3.39
CA THR A 77 18.59 16.07 -3.23
C THR A 77 18.03 14.66 -3.46
N LYS A 78 16.82 14.37 -2.95
CA LYS A 78 16.13 13.10 -3.23
C LYS A 78 15.80 12.96 -4.72
N SER A 79 15.37 14.02 -5.39
CA SER A 79 15.12 14.00 -6.84
C SER A 79 16.38 13.82 -7.65
N LYS A 80 17.55 14.33 -7.17
CA LYS A 80 18.86 14.12 -7.81
C LYS A 80 19.43 12.72 -7.56
N SER A 81 19.19 12.12 -6.42
CA SER A 81 19.55 10.70 -6.19
C SER A 81 18.77 9.74 -7.11
N GLY A 82 17.70 10.24 -7.76
CA GLY A 82 16.91 9.57 -8.79
C GLY A 82 17.53 9.53 -10.20
N ASN A 83 18.82 9.78 -10.38
CA ASN A 83 19.53 9.52 -11.65
C ASN A 83 19.77 8.02 -11.93
N TYR A 84 19.04 7.16 -11.22
CA TYR A 84 19.01 5.74 -11.53
C TYR A 84 18.23 5.53 -12.83
N ASP A 85 18.97 5.27 -13.91
CA ASP A 85 18.37 4.93 -15.20
C ASP A 85 17.89 3.47 -15.15
N LEU A 86 16.62 3.31 -14.73
CA LEU A 86 16.00 2.00 -14.59
C LEU A 86 16.00 1.24 -15.93
N ILE A 87 15.72 1.91 -17.04
CA ILE A 87 15.72 1.30 -18.38
C ILE A 87 17.12 0.75 -18.71
N LYS A 88 18.18 1.51 -18.38
CA LYS A 88 19.55 1.05 -18.57
C LYS A 88 19.88 -0.15 -17.65
N SER A 89 19.44 -0.10 -16.39
CA SER A 89 19.78 -1.12 -15.40
C SER A 89 19.18 -2.50 -15.72
N VAL A 90 18.05 -2.53 -16.44
CA VAL A 90 17.40 -3.76 -16.91
C VAL A 90 17.74 -4.13 -18.35
N GLY A 91 18.72 -3.45 -18.97
CA GLY A 91 19.30 -3.84 -20.25
C GLY A 91 18.63 -3.25 -21.51
N TYR A 92 17.63 -2.35 -21.35
CA TYR A 92 16.83 -1.84 -22.49
C TYR A 92 17.18 -0.41 -22.93
N ARG A 93 18.34 0.14 -22.52
CA ARG A 93 18.76 1.47 -22.99
C ARG A 93 18.93 1.51 -24.50
N GLY A 94 18.21 2.40 -25.18
CA GLY A 94 18.18 2.50 -26.66
C GLY A 94 17.40 1.40 -27.36
N LYS A 95 16.74 0.51 -26.60
CA LYS A 95 16.04 -0.69 -27.09
C LYS A 95 14.62 -0.81 -26.49
N ILE A 96 13.95 0.32 -26.27
CA ILE A 96 12.67 0.31 -25.58
C ILE A 96 11.58 -0.48 -26.35
N ALA A 97 11.61 -0.47 -27.68
CA ALA A 97 10.68 -1.26 -28.47
C ALA A 97 10.87 -2.78 -28.24
N GLU A 98 12.12 -3.24 -28.06
CA GLU A 98 12.39 -4.65 -27.68
C GLU A 98 11.79 -4.99 -26.31
N ALA A 99 11.80 -4.03 -25.35
CA ALA A 99 11.12 -4.24 -24.06
C ALA A 99 9.61 -4.41 -24.23
N PHE A 100 8.97 -3.64 -25.13
CA PHE A 100 7.54 -3.81 -25.43
C PHE A 100 7.24 -5.14 -26.13
N GLU A 101 8.13 -5.62 -27.01
CA GLU A 101 7.99 -6.95 -27.63
C GLU A 101 8.01 -8.07 -26.58
N VAL A 102 8.97 -8.04 -25.67
CA VAL A 102 9.06 -9.01 -24.56
C VAL A 102 7.86 -8.90 -23.65
N PHE A 103 7.46 -7.68 -23.29
CA PHE A 103 6.30 -7.40 -22.45
C PHE A 103 4.99 -7.91 -23.06
N LYS A 104 4.80 -7.73 -24.36
CA LYS A 104 3.62 -8.20 -25.11
C LYS A 104 3.72 -9.65 -25.56
N GLN A 105 4.88 -10.29 -25.38
CA GLN A 105 5.19 -11.63 -25.87
C GLN A 105 4.95 -11.80 -27.39
N THR A 106 5.12 -10.71 -28.13
CA THR A 106 4.96 -10.67 -29.60
C THR A 106 5.83 -9.60 -30.21
N LYS A 107 6.21 -9.80 -31.48
CA LYS A 107 6.90 -8.77 -32.29
C LYS A 107 5.94 -7.82 -32.99
N ASP A 108 4.65 -8.16 -33.02
CA ASP A 108 3.58 -7.33 -33.57
C ASP A 108 3.16 -6.29 -32.53
N ILE A 109 3.83 -5.15 -32.56
CA ILE A 109 3.61 -4.00 -31.67
C ILE A 109 3.48 -2.70 -32.46
N ASP A 110 2.71 -1.75 -31.96
CA ASP A 110 2.67 -0.39 -32.46
C ASP A 110 4.00 0.32 -32.10
N ARG A 111 4.92 0.38 -33.09
CA ARG A 111 6.24 1.01 -32.92
C ARG A 111 6.20 2.53 -33.06
N GLU A 112 5.17 3.09 -33.70
CA GLU A 112 4.99 4.53 -33.86
C GLU A 112 4.49 5.15 -32.54
N ASN A 113 3.58 4.46 -31.86
CA ASN A 113 3.10 4.86 -30.55
C ASN A 113 3.16 3.69 -29.55
N LEU A 114 4.31 3.50 -28.92
CA LEU A 114 4.55 2.39 -28.01
C LEU A 114 3.53 2.28 -26.86
N LEU A 115 2.97 3.41 -26.39
CA LEU A 115 1.99 3.42 -25.31
C LEU A 115 0.66 2.77 -25.69
N ASN A 116 0.31 2.72 -26.99
CA ASN A 116 -0.90 2.03 -27.45
C ASN A 116 -0.87 0.53 -27.11
N ASN A 117 0.34 -0.06 -27.03
CA ASN A 117 0.52 -1.47 -26.66
C ASN A 117 0.13 -1.79 -25.20
N LEU A 118 -0.07 -0.78 -24.35
CA LEU A 118 -0.50 -0.93 -22.96
C LEU A 118 -2.01 -0.82 -22.79
N VAL A 119 -2.73 -0.39 -23.82
CA VAL A 119 -4.18 -0.26 -23.77
C VAL A 119 -4.81 -1.65 -23.79
N LYS A 120 -5.64 -1.90 -22.79
CA LYS A 120 -6.44 -3.11 -22.63
C LYS A 120 -7.91 -2.71 -22.61
N LYS A 121 -8.79 -3.68 -22.78
CA LYS A 121 -10.23 -3.45 -22.77
C LYS A 121 -10.93 -4.53 -21.96
N THR A 122 -11.89 -4.12 -21.13
CA THR A 122 -12.73 -5.07 -20.40
C THR A 122 -13.71 -5.78 -21.33
N SER A 123 -14.21 -6.94 -20.88
CA SER A 123 -15.21 -7.71 -21.60
C SER A 123 -16.52 -6.92 -21.81
N LYS A 124 -17.35 -7.39 -22.74
CA LYS A 124 -18.72 -6.91 -22.96
C LYS A 124 -19.73 -7.77 -22.19
N ASP A 125 -19.48 -7.96 -20.90
CA ASP A 125 -20.41 -8.67 -20.04
C ASP A 125 -21.71 -7.87 -19.91
N LYS A 126 -22.81 -8.44 -20.40
CA LYS A 126 -24.11 -7.78 -20.42
C LYS A 126 -24.65 -7.47 -19.02
N HIS A 127 -24.28 -8.26 -18.01
CA HIS A 127 -24.70 -8.03 -16.62
C HIS A 127 -24.14 -6.71 -16.07
N LEU A 128 -22.96 -6.27 -16.55
CA LEU A 128 -22.32 -5.03 -16.14
C LEU A 128 -22.78 -3.81 -16.95
N LYS A 129 -23.55 -4.01 -18.05
CA LYS A 129 -23.96 -2.91 -18.94
C LYS A 129 -24.88 -1.91 -18.24
N ASP A 130 -25.84 -2.44 -17.51
CA ASP A 130 -26.95 -1.66 -16.93
C ASP A 130 -26.87 -1.58 -15.39
N ARG A 131 -25.89 -2.28 -14.78
CA ARG A 131 -25.72 -2.33 -13.32
C ARG A 131 -24.23 -2.30 -12.96
N LEU A 132 -23.78 -1.15 -12.47
CA LEU A 132 -22.42 -1.00 -11.96
C LEU A 132 -22.39 -1.39 -10.47
N PRO A 133 -21.60 -2.41 -10.06
CA PRO A 133 -21.52 -2.80 -8.65
C PRO A 133 -20.76 -1.76 -7.83
N GLN A 134 -21.01 -1.71 -6.53
CA GLN A 134 -20.13 -1.02 -5.58
C GLN A 134 -18.77 -1.71 -5.54
N VAL A 135 -17.68 -0.97 -5.52
CA VAL A 135 -16.32 -1.52 -5.51
C VAL A 135 -15.55 -0.99 -4.32
N VAL A 136 -15.13 -1.89 -3.44
CA VAL A 136 -14.27 -1.55 -2.31
C VAL A 136 -12.97 -2.33 -2.40
N VAL A 137 -11.84 -1.63 -2.32
CA VAL A 137 -10.52 -2.25 -2.25
C VAL A 137 -9.89 -1.87 -0.93
N ILE A 138 -9.60 -2.85 -0.09
CA ILE A 138 -9.04 -2.69 1.24
C ILE A 138 -7.57 -3.13 1.21
N MET A 139 -6.68 -2.21 1.54
CA MET A 139 -5.28 -2.51 1.79
C MET A 139 -5.03 -2.52 3.29
N VAL A 140 -4.87 -3.71 3.85
CA VAL A 140 -4.66 -3.93 5.29
C VAL A 140 -3.17 -3.80 5.61
N GLU A 141 -2.85 -3.02 6.64
CA GLU A 141 -1.48 -2.80 7.10
C GLU A 141 -0.80 -4.10 7.54
N SER A 142 0.35 -4.42 6.96
CA SER A 142 1.23 -5.53 7.35
C SER A 142 0.54 -6.91 7.45
N PHE A 143 -0.49 -7.15 6.64
CA PHE A 143 -1.28 -8.39 6.63
C PHE A 143 -0.60 -9.50 5.81
N GLY A 144 0.42 -10.15 6.40
CA GLY A 144 1.19 -11.21 5.76
C GLY A 144 0.53 -12.59 5.86
N MET A 145 0.48 -13.34 4.77
CA MET A 145 -0.02 -14.71 4.70
C MET A 145 0.71 -15.73 5.58
N PRO A 146 2.05 -15.67 5.77
CA PRO A 146 2.75 -16.75 6.49
C PRO A 146 2.30 -16.94 7.95
N LEU A 147 1.73 -15.93 8.60
CA LEU A 147 1.18 -16.09 9.94
C LEU A 147 -0.12 -16.91 9.92
N LEU A 148 -0.86 -16.87 8.82
CA LEU A 148 -2.09 -17.64 8.62
C LEU A 148 -1.82 -19.14 8.45
N ASP A 149 -0.62 -19.53 8.03
CA ASP A 149 -0.23 -20.94 7.92
C ASP A 149 -0.25 -21.66 9.28
N TYR A 150 -0.24 -20.90 10.41
CA TYR A 150 -0.34 -21.40 11.78
C TYR A 150 -1.77 -21.38 12.33
N GLN A 151 -2.78 -20.98 11.52
CA GLN A 151 -4.18 -20.94 11.96
C GLN A 151 -4.64 -22.28 12.53
N SER A 152 -5.21 -22.25 13.72
CA SER A 152 -5.79 -23.43 14.41
C SER A 152 -6.77 -22.98 15.49
N ASP A 153 -7.51 -23.91 16.10
CA ASP A 153 -8.43 -23.59 17.20
C ASP A 153 -7.71 -22.98 18.41
N SER A 154 -6.45 -23.39 18.66
CA SER A 154 -5.63 -22.84 19.73
C SER A 154 -4.86 -21.57 19.35
N PHE A 155 -4.72 -21.29 18.07
CA PHE A 155 -4.10 -20.08 17.52
C PHE A 155 -5.03 -19.51 16.43
N ASN A 156 -6.18 -18.97 16.85
CA ASN A 156 -7.18 -18.43 15.94
C ASN A 156 -6.84 -16.98 15.57
N ILE A 157 -5.88 -16.83 14.67
CA ILE A 157 -5.36 -15.53 14.19
C ILE A 157 -6.26 -14.90 13.13
N MET A 158 -7.06 -15.71 12.42
CA MET A 158 -7.92 -15.23 11.33
C MET A 158 -9.30 -14.74 11.83
N GLY A 159 -9.74 -15.15 13.01
CA GLY A 159 -11.04 -14.75 13.55
C GLY A 159 -12.19 -14.94 12.56
N LYS A 160 -13.00 -13.90 12.37
CA LYS A 160 -14.17 -13.91 11.46
C LYS A 160 -13.80 -13.94 9.98
N LEU A 161 -12.58 -13.53 9.62
CA LEU A 161 -12.16 -13.55 8.21
C LEU A 161 -11.96 -14.98 7.69
N LYS A 162 -11.73 -15.97 8.56
CA LYS A 162 -11.45 -17.35 8.17
C LYS A 162 -12.50 -17.91 7.22
N LYS A 163 -13.80 -17.82 7.57
CA LYS A 163 -14.88 -18.36 6.75
C LYS A 163 -14.94 -17.71 5.36
N HIS A 164 -14.67 -16.42 5.26
CA HIS A 164 -14.67 -15.71 3.99
C HIS A 164 -13.53 -16.18 3.07
N PHE A 165 -12.34 -16.45 3.64
CA PHE A 165 -11.22 -17.01 2.87
C PHE A 165 -11.48 -18.45 2.40
N GLU A 166 -12.33 -19.19 3.10
CA GLU A 166 -12.74 -20.56 2.74
C GLU A 166 -13.88 -20.59 1.71
N GLU A 167 -14.75 -19.56 1.69
CA GLU A 167 -15.97 -19.52 0.87
C GLU A 167 -15.81 -18.76 -0.46
N ASP A 168 -14.93 -17.75 -0.48
CA ASP A 168 -14.79 -16.82 -1.60
C ASP A 168 -13.46 -17.02 -2.36
N VAL A 169 -13.16 -16.12 -3.27
CA VAL A 169 -11.94 -16.18 -4.09
C VAL A 169 -10.73 -15.68 -3.31
N LEU A 170 -9.74 -16.54 -3.10
CA LEU A 170 -8.46 -16.19 -2.44
C LEU A 170 -7.26 -16.62 -3.30
N PHE A 171 -6.55 -15.66 -3.88
CA PHE A 171 -5.30 -15.92 -4.57
C PHE A 171 -4.16 -16.14 -3.55
N THR A 172 -3.53 -17.31 -3.60
CA THR A 172 -2.53 -17.76 -2.62
C THR A 172 -1.09 -17.58 -3.08
N SER A 173 -0.85 -17.52 -4.41
CA SER A 173 0.46 -17.24 -5.01
C SER A 173 0.65 -15.75 -5.29
N PHE A 174 0.27 -14.91 -4.33
CA PHE A 174 0.27 -13.46 -4.43
C PHE A 174 1.34 -12.81 -3.55
N ILE A 175 2.12 -11.87 -4.11
CA ILE A 175 3.17 -11.16 -3.38
C ILE A 175 3.00 -9.65 -3.41
N SER A 176 3.49 -8.98 -2.37
CA SER A 176 3.52 -7.51 -2.30
C SER A 176 4.46 -6.92 -3.34
N SER A 177 4.13 -5.76 -3.88
CA SER A 177 5.00 -5.03 -4.81
C SER A 177 6.26 -4.48 -4.15
N SER A 178 6.21 -4.17 -2.86
CA SER A 178 7.33 -3.61 -2.09
C SER A 178 7.22 -3.98 -0.61
N ASN A 179 8.15 -3.45 0.22
CA ASN A 179 8.22 -3.71 1.65
C ASN A 179 7.70 -2.53 2.50
N GLY A 180 6.94 -1.63 1.93
CA GLY A 180 6.40 -0.49 2.66
C GLY A 180 5.12 0.03 2.04
N THR A 181 4.28 0.67 2.86
CA THR A 181 2.91 1.04 2.52
C THR A 181 2.83 1.93 1.27
N VAL A 182 3.45 3.10 1.26
CA VAL A 182 3.32 4.04 0.12
C VAL A 182 3.92 3.47 -1.17
N VAL A 183 5.05 2.77 -1.07
CA VAL A 183 5.73 2.18 -2.23
C VAL A 183 5.05 0.91 -2.77
N SER A 184 4.09 0.34 -2.02
CA SER A 184 3.17 -0.71 -2.49
C SER A 184 1.86 -0.11 -3.02
N LEU A 185 1.31 0.89 -2.32
CA LEU A 185 0.08 1.59 -2.65
C LEU A 185 0.15 2.30 -4.02
N GLU A 186 1.23 3.03 -4.27
CA GLU A 186 1.39 3.80 -5.50
C GLU A 186 1.40 2.92 -6.77
N PRO A 187 2.23 1.86 -6.86
CA PRO A 187 2.21 0.97 -8.02
C PRO A 187 0.86 0.29 -8.23
N LEU A 188 0.20 -0.13 -7.15
CA LEU A 188 -1.14 -0.71 -7.22
C LEU A 188 -2.12 0.27 -7.85
N LEU A 189 -2.24 1.47 -7.30
CA LEU A 189 -3.19 2.48 -7.76
C LEU A 189 -2.86 3.05 -9.15
N LEU A 190 -1.60 3.02 -9.55
CA LEU A 190 -1.15 3.48 -10.86
C LEU A 190 -1.08 2.37 -11.93
N ASN A 191 -1.49 1.14 -11.61
CA ASN A 191 -1.46 0.00 -12.53
C ASN A 191 -0.07 -0.28 -13.13
N ILE A 192 0.99 -0.15 -12.33
CA ILE A 192 2.38 -0.30 -12.76
C ILE A 192 3.15 -1.32 -11.91
N THR A 193 4.33 -1.70 -12.36
CA THR A 193 5.29 -2.46 -11.55
C THR A 193 6.03 -1.52 -10.59
N ALA A 194 6.23 -1.96 -9.34
CA ALA A 194 7.04 -1.21 -8.38
C ALA A 194 8.48 -1.05 -8.88
N ARG A 195 9.02 0.16 -8.75
CA ARG A 195 10.31 0.54 -9.29
C ARG A 195 11.41 0.38 -8.23
N PRO A 196 12.36 -0.54 -8.41
CA PRO A 196 13.46 -0.71 -7.46
C PRO A 196 14.24 0.58 -7.22
N LYS A 197 14.65 0.81 -5.97
CA LYS A 197 15.50 1.96 -5.57
C LYS A 197 14.92 3.34 -5.93
N SER A 198 13.62 3.42 -6.23
CA SER A 198 12.96 4.68 -6.56
C SER A 198 12.31 5.31 -5.33
N THR A 199 12.30 6.64 -5.29
CA THR A 199 11.53 7.39 -4.30
C THR A 199 10.04 7.29 -4.62
N SER A 200 9.19 7.28 -3.60
CA SER A 200 7.74 7.39 -3.72
C SER A 200 7.34 8.58 -4.60
N PHE A 201 6.31 8.41 -5.42
CA PHE A 201 5.80 9.50 -6.27
C PHE A 201 5.29 10.67 -5.42
N ALA A 202 4.58 10.38 -4.32
CA ALA A 202 4.07 11.39 -3.39
C ALA A 202 5.20 12.21 -2.71
N GLN A 203 6.43 11.68 -2.67
CA GLN A 203 7.59 12.35 -2.08
C GLN A 203 8.65 12.76 -3.13
N SER A 204 8.26 12.94 -4.37
CA SER A 204 9.15 13.25 -5.49
C SER A 204 8.61 14.37 -6.38
N SER A 205 9.32 14.68 -7.46
CA SER A 205 8.87 15.63 -8.48
C SER A 205 7.58 15.21 -9.19
N PHE A 206 7.07 14.00 -8.94
CA PHE A 206 5.82 13.50 -9.49
C PHE A 206 4.59 13.78 -8.59
N LEU A 207 4.75 14.38 -7.40
CA LEU A 207 3.64 14.66 -6.49
C LEU A 207 2.44 15.33 -7.18
N ASN A 208 2.71 16.23 -8.12
CA ASN A 208 1.68 16.98 -8.84
C ASN A 208 1.31 16.38 -10.20
N THR A 209 1.83 15.21 -10.55
CA THR A 209 1.53 14.55 -11.82
C THR A 209 0.18 13.85 -11.76
N HIS A 210 -0.64 14.07 -12.78
CA HIS A 210 -1.88 13.32 -13.00
C HIS A 210 -1.59 12.14 -13.92
N PHE A 211 -1.55 10.93 -13.36
CA PHE A 211 -1.29 9.72 -14.12
C PHE A 211 -2.56 9.23 -14.83
N LYS A 212 -2.52 9.15 -16.15
CA LYS A 212 -3.69 8.79 -16.97
C LYS A 212 -4.20 7.37 -16.71
N GLN A 213 -3.31 6.47 -16.29
CA GLN A 213 -3.63 5.08 -15.98
C GLN A 213 -4.04 4.85 -14.52
N ALA A 214 -4.15 5.90 -13.70
CA ALA A 214 -4.56 5.76 -12.30
C ALA A 214 -5.93 5.09 -12.16
N SER A 215 -6.06 4.14 -11.25
CA SER A 215 -7.26 3.33 -11.09
C SER A 215 -8.51 4.14 -10.78
N ALA A 216 -8.41 5.14 -9.91
CA ALA A 216 -9.54 5.99 -9.59
C ALA A 216 -10.01 6.82 -10.79
N LYS A 217 -9.08 7.20 -11.69
CA LYS A 217 -9.47 7.84 -12.94
C LYS A 217 -10.26 6.91 -13.85
N VAL A 218 -9.85 5.64 -13.97
CA VAL A 218 -10.58 4.64 -14.77
C VAL A 218 -12.01 4.47 -14.27
N TYR A 219 -12.19 4.36 -12.95
CA TYR A 219 -13.52 4.29 -12.34
C TYR A 219 -14.32 5.59 -12.49
N ALA A 220 -13.69 6.76 -12.29
CA ALA A 220 -14.34 8.05 -12.49
C ALA A 220 -14.85 8.23 -13.93
N ASP A 221 -14.02 7.85 -14.93
CA ASP A 221 -14.38 7.87 -16.35
C ASP A 221 -15.49 6.83 -16.70
N ALA A 222 -15.72 5.87 -15.82
CA ALA A 222 -16.81 4.90 -15.91
C ALA A 222 -18.10 5.33 -15.16
N GLY A 223 -18.09 6.49 -14.50
CA GLY A 223 -19.26 7.06 -13.82
C GLY A 223 -19.33 6.76 -12.31
N TYR A 224 -18.23 6.29 -11.71
CA TYR A 224 -18.19 6.06 -10.27
C TYR A 224 -17.86 7.34 -9.48
N GLU A 225 -18.48 7.49 -8.31
CA GLU A 225 -17.95 8.36 -7.25
C GLU A 225 -16.74 7.69 -6.61
N THR A 226 -15.60 8.39 -6.59
CA THR A 226 -14.32 7.81 -6.19
C THR A 226 -13.84 8.37 -4.86
N SER A 227 -13.51 7.50 -3.91
CA SER A 227 -13.07 7.88 -2.57
C SER A 227 -11.79 7.14 -2.17
N PHE A 228 -10.80 7.89 -1.67
CA PHE A 228 -9.67 7.38 -0.93
C PHE A 228 -9.92 7.60 0.56
N VAL A 229 -10.02 6.54 1.33
CA VAL A 229 -10.32 6.58 2.78
C VAL A 229 -9.14 5.98 3.53
N TYR A 230 -8.51 6.78 4.35
CA TYR A 230 -7.34 6.39 5.13
C TYR A 230 -7.63 6.52 6.62
N GLY A 231 -7.46 5.45 7.37
CA GLY A 231 -7.62 5.45 8.82
C GLY A 231 -6.72 6.45 9.54
N GLY A 232 -5.59 6.80 8.94
CA GLY A 232 -4.58 7.72 9.47
C GLY A 232 -4.73 9.17 9.00
N ASP A 233 -3.60 9.85 9.02
CA ASP A 233 -3.48 11.25 8.65
C ASP A 233 -3.12 11.38 7.16
N LEU A 234 -3.96 12.07 6.38
CA LEU A 234 -3.76 12.27 4.94
C LEU A 234 -2.44 12.98 4.59
N PHE A 235 -1.85 13.66 5.56
CA PHE A 235 -0.60 14.39 5.38
C PHE A 235 0.62 13.48 5.45
N TRP A 236 0.45 12.30 6.04
CA TRP A 236 1.52 11.32 6.10
C TRP A 236 2.06 11.05 4.70
N ARG A 237 3.34 11.37 4.49
CA ARG A 237 4.04 11.22 3.20
C ARG A 237 3.34 11.86 2.00
N ASN A 238 2.52 12.90 2.21
CA ASN A 238 1.72 13.59 1.19
C ASN A 238 0.68 12.69 0.47
N VAL A 239 0.27 11.57 1.10
CA VAL A 239 -0.60 10.59 0.44
C VAL A 239 -1.93 11.20 0.01
N GLY A 240 -2.58 12.03 0.86
CA GLY A 240 -3.84 12.68 0.52
C GLY A 240 -3.72 13.62 -0.68
N SER A 241 -2.66 14.45 -0.69
CA SER A 241 -2.36 15.36 -1.81
C SER A 241 -2.07 14.62 -3.12
N PHE A 242 -1.38 13.50 -3.05
CA PHE A 242 -1.11 12.68 -4.22
C PHE A 242 -2.39 12.02 -4.74
N MET A 243 -3.17 11.38 -3.87
CA MET A 243 -4.38 10.64 -4.26
C MET A 243 -5.46 11.53 -4.87
N SER A 244 -5.62 12.77 -4.39
CA SER A 244 -6.55 13.73 -5.00
C SER A 244 -6.24 14.04 -6.47
N ARG A 245 -4.99 13.86 -6.90
CA ARG A 245 -4.55 14.04 -8.30
C ARG A 245 -4.68 12.79 -9.15
N GLN A 246 -4.95 11.63 -8.51
CA GLN A 246 -5.06 10.36 -9.21
C GLN A 246 -6.51 9.97 -9.55
N GLY A 247 -7.44 10.94 -9.50
CA GLY A 247 -8.84 10.73 -9.86
C GLY A 247 -9.76 10.40 -8.67
N PHE A 248 -9.26 10.43 -7.44
CA PHE A 248 -10.13 10.37 -6.26
C PHE A 248 -10.80 11.72 -6.03
N LYS A 249 -12.12 11.76 -6.19
CA LYS A 249 -12.95 12.95 -5.94
C LYS A 249 -12.96 13.31 -4.45
N HIS A 250 -12.92 12.30 -3.60
CA HIS A 250 -12.91 12.45 -2.16
C HIS A 250 -11.69 11.77 -1.53
N THR A 251 -10.96 12.52 -0.70
CA THR A 251 -9.94 11.98 0.21
C THR A 251 -10.41 12.20 1.63
N ARG A 252 -10.44 11.15 2.45
CA ARG A 252 -10.94 11.18 3.83
C ARG A 252 -9.91 10.53 4.75
N GLY A 253 -9.46 11.25 5.76
CA GLY A 253 -8.58 10.78 6.82
C GLY A 253 -9.30 10.69 8.16
N LYS A 254 -8.56 10.32 9.21
CA LYS A 254 -9.07 10.07 10.57
C LYS A 254 -10.03 11.14 11.10
N GLY A 255 -9.74 12.42 10.90
CA GLY A 255 -10.60 13.52 11.39
C GLY A 255 -11.95 13.58 10.67
N ALA A 256 -11.99 13.31 9.36
CA ALA A 256 -13.22 13.27 8.59
C ALA A 256 -14.07 12.04 8.95
N ILE A 257 -13.42 10.90 9.23
CA ILE A 257 -14.07 9.66 9.68
C ILE A 257 -14.73 9.90 11.04
N ALA A 258 -13.99 10.40 12.04
CA ALA A 258 -14.51 10.68 13.37
C ALA A 258 -15.71 11.65 13.34
N LYS A 259 -15.59 12.73 12.55
CA LYS A 259 -16.67 13.71 12.37
C LYS A 259 -17.92 13.10 11.73
N SER A 260 -17.75 12.24 10.72
CA SER A 260 -18.89 11.61 10.02
C SER A 260 -19.63 10.63 10.92
N LEU A 261 -18.92 9.95 11.82
CA LEU A 261 -19.50 9.00 12.77
C LEU A 261 -20.02 9.66 14.06
N ASP A 262 -19.90 10.98 14.18
CA ASP A 262 -20.21 11.76 15.42
C ASP A 262 -19.52 11.20 16.65
N LYS A 263 -18.22 10.83 16.51
CA LYS A 263 -17.41 10.25 17.57
C LYS A 263 -16.24 11.16 17.94
N ASN A 264 -15.86 11.16 19.24
CA ASN A 264 -14.64 11.81 19.67
C ASN A 264 -13.42 11.03 19.12
N ILE A 265 -12.56 11.70 18.37
CA ILE A 265 -11.39 11.10 17.74
C ILE A 265 -10.45 10.41 18.73
N ASP A 266 -10.27 10.99 19.93
CA ASP A 266 -9.38 10.44 20.96
C ASP A 266 -9.89 9.10 21.52
N SER A 267 -11.21 8.88 21.46
CA SER A 267 -11.83 7.63 21.95
C SER A 267 -11.83 6.49 20.94
N ILE A 268 -11.62 6.79 19.65
CA ILE A 268 -11.70 5.83 18.54
C ILE A 268 -10.39 5.66 17.78
N SER A 269 -9.28 6.22 18.29
CA SER A 269 -7.99 6.18 17.60
C SER A 269 -6.85 5.69 18.48
N HIS A 270 -5.79 5.29 17.81
CA HIS A 270 -4.49 4.96 18.35
C HIS A 270 -3.42 5.86 17.71
N ASP A 271 -2.15 5.62 17.97
CA ASP A 271 -1.04 6.46 17.54
C ASP A 271 -1.01 6.76 16.02
N TRP A 272 -1.50 5.84 15.19
CA TRP A 272 -1.44 5.95 13.74
C TRP A 272 -2.73 6.44 13.09
N GLY A 273 -3.88 6.22 13.75
CA GLY A 273 -5.16 6.59 13.16
C GLY A 273 -6.35 6.07 13.93
N VAL A 274 -7.52 6.06 13.32
CA VAL A 274 -8.71 5.43 13.89
C VAL A 274 -8.54 3.91 13.87
N PHE A 275 -9.10 3.24 14.87
CA PHE A 275 -9.17 1.78 14.88
C PHE A 275 -9.96 1.27 13.67
N ASP A 276 -9.54 0.17 13.09
CA ASP A 276 -10.05 -0.34 11.82
C ASP A 276 -11.57 -0.60 11.82
N GLU A 277 -12.16 -0.97 12.95
CA GLU A 277 -13.63 -1.12 13.07
C GLU A 277 -14.39 0.16 12.74
N TYR A 278 -13.89 1.34 13.16
CA TYR A 278 -14.52 2.63 12.85
C TYR A 278 -14.25 3.07 11.41
N LEU A 279 -13.11 2.71 10.86
CA LEU A 279 -12.83 2.89 9.44
C LEU A 279 -13.84 2.11 8.59
N TYR A 280 -14.09 0.85 8.94
CA TYR A 280 -15.07 0.00 8.25
C TYR A 280 -16.52 0.44 8.51
N GLU A 281 -16.85 0.93 9.71
CA GLU A 281 -18.15 1.53 10.01
C GLU A 281 -18.43 2.70 9.06
N TYR A 282 -17.47 3.62 8.91
CA TYR A 282 -17.56 4.74 7.98
C TYR A 282 -17.77 4.30 6.52
N VAL A 283 -17.00 3.31 6.07
CA VAL A 283 -17.12 2.79 4.70
C VAL A 283 -18.49 2.17 4.47
N TYR A 284 -18.99 1.39 5.43
CA TYR A 284 -20.30 0.77 5.35
C TYR A 284 -21.44 1.81 5.26
N GLU A 285 -21.46 2.82 6.14
CA GLU A 285 -22.49 3.86 6.10
C GLU A 285 -22.43 4.64 4.78
N LYS A 286 -21.21 4.93 4.28
CA LYS A 286 -21.04 5.57 2.97
C LYS A 286 -21.61 4.73 1.82
N LEU A 287 -21.44 3.41 1.83
CA LEU A 287 -22.01 2.51 0.81
C LEU A 287 -23.53 2.42 0.92
N LYS A 288 -24.06 2.31 2.14
CA LYS A 288 -25.49 2.18 2.44
C LYS A 288 -26.28 3.41 1.98
N ASP A 289 -25.69 4.60 2.14
CA ASP A 289 -26.32 5.87 1.78
C ASP A 289 -26.06 6.28 0.32
N ALA A 290 -25.32 5.46 -0.45
CA ALA A 290 -24.91 5.81 -1.80
C ALA A 290 -26.07 5.68 -2.79
N THR A 291 -26.29 6.72 -3.59
CA THR A 291 -27.22 6.73 -4.73
C THR A 291 -26.53 6.44 -6.07
N GLU A 292 -25.22 6.64 -6.12
CA GLU A 292 -24.36 6.44 -7.29
C GLU A 292 -23.36 5.29 -7.04
N PRO A 293 -22.86 4.62 -8.09
CA PRO A 293 -21.84 3.61 -7.94
C PRO A 293 -20.60 4.17 -7.25
N GLN A 294 -20.10 3.49 -6.21
CA GLN A 294 -18.94 3.90 -5.45
C GLN A 294 -17.71 3.06 -5.81
N PHE A 295 -16.59 3.72 -6.02
CA PHE A 295 -15.27 3.11 -5.90
C PHE A 295 -14.58 3.67 -4.65
N ILE A 296 -14.36 2.82 -3.65
CA ILE A 296 -13.73 3.21 -2.40
C ILE A 296 -12.44 2.42 -2.22
N PHE A 297 -11.31 3.12 -2.16
CA PHE A 297 -10.03 2.55 -1.73
C PHE A 297 -9.81 2.85 -0.26
N VAL A 298 -9.58 1.81 0.53
CA VAL A 298 -9.43 1.87 1.99
C VAL A 298 -8.02 1.49 2.38
N LEU A 299 -7.35 2.33 3.17
CA LEU A 299 -6.04 2.05 3.75
C LEU A 299 -6.18 2.01 5.28
N THR A 300 -5.86 0.88 5.90
CA THR A 300 -5.98 0.70 7.35
C THR A 300 -4.73 1.14 8.11
N THR A 301 -4.76 1.10 9.43
CA THR A 301 -3.66 1.55 10.29
C THR A 301 -3.33 0.62 11.46
N ASN A 302 -4.18 -0.32 11.83
CA ASN A 302 -3.86 -1.31 12.84
C ASN A 302 -2.78 -2.28 12.35
N ASN A 303 -2.24 -3.08 13.24
CA ASN A 303 -1.09 -3.97 13.00
C ASN A 303 0.25 -3.22 12.75
N HIS A 304 0.36 -2.00 13.27
CA HIS A 304 1.56 -1.15 13.26
C HIS A 304 2.10 -0.95 14.69
N PRO A 305 3.42 -0.97 14.94
CA PRO A 305 3.96 -0.66 16.26
C PRO A 305 3.44 0.70 16.80
N PRO A 306 3.10 0.82 18.08
CA PRO A 306 3.33 -0.09 19.21
C PRO A 306 2.31 -1.22 19.39
N TYR A 307 1.42 -1.48 18.42
CA TYR A 307 0.42 -2.56 18.44
C TYR A 307 -0.67 -2.32 19.48
N THR A 308 -1.42 -1.26 19.30
CA THR A 308 -2.51 -0.83 20.17
C THR A 308 -3.85 -1.28 19.63
N ILE A 309 -4.62 -2.01 20.45
CA ILE A 309 -5.99 -2.45 20.13
C ILE A 309 -7.02 -1.74 21.00
N PRO A 310 -8.29 -1.65 20.59
CA PRO A 310 -9.35 -1.11 21.43
C PRO A 310 -9.50 -1.90 22.72
N SER A 311 -9.74 -1.22 23.84
CA SER A 311 -9.87 -1.87 25.16
C SER A 311 -11.04 -2.85 25.26
N HIS A 312 -12.07 -2.69 24.46
CA HIS A 312 -13.24 -3.57 24.42
C HIS A 312 -13.01 -4.85 23.59
N TYR A 313 -12.00 -4.87 22.71
CA TYR A 313 -11.73 -6.05 21.89
C TYR A 313 -11.19 -7.22 22.71
N LYS A 314 -11.82 -8.35 22.53
CA LYS A 314 -11.41 -9.62 23.14
C LYS A 314 -10.86 -10.54 22.05
N SER A 315 -9.54 -10.66 22.01
CA SER A 315 -8.91 -11.55 21.03
C SER A 315 -9.28 -13.00 21.25
N ASN A 316 -9.37 -13.75 20.18
CA ASN A 316 -9.44 -15.21 20.22
C ASN A 316 -8.20 -15.82 20.90
N SER A 317 -8.22 -17.13 21.10
CA SER A 317 -7.03 -17.85 21.60
C SER A 317 -5.86 -17.69 20.63
N LEU A 318 -4.72 -17.22 21.13
CA LEU A 318 -3.47 -17.04 20.37
C LEU A 318 -2.32 -17.78 21.07
N LYS A 319 -2.52 -19.09 21.34
CA LYS A 319 -1.51 -19.95 21.96
C LYS A 319 -0.39 -20.27 20.96
N ILE A 320 0.79 -19.74 21.23
CA ILE A 320 1.98 -19.94 20.38
C ILE A 320 2.41 -21.41 20.48
N SER A 321 2.39 -22.12 19.35
CA SER A 321 2.89 -23.49 19.22
C SER A 321 4.42 -23.56 19.33
N LYS A 322 4.96 -24.76 19.52
CA LYS A 322 6.42 -24.97 19.54
C LYS A 322 7.03 -24.58 18.20
N ASP A 323 6.42 -24.99 17.09
CA ASP A 323 6.85 -24.68 15.73
C ASP A 323 6.84 -23.18 15.46
N LEU A 324 5.72 -22.48 15.72
CA LEU A 324 5.65 -21.02 15.57
C LEU A 324 6.72 -20.30 16.42
N LYS A 325 7.01 -20.82 17.62
CA LYS A 325 8.00 -20.23 18.53
C LYS A 325 9.43 -20.27 17.96
N GLU A 326 9.76 -21.28 17.15
CA GLU A 326 11.09 -21.42 16.52
C GLU A 326 11.34 -20.34 15.47
N HIS A 327 10.28 -19.76 14.92
CA HIS A 327 10.35 -18.63 13.97
C HIS A 327 10.33 -17.25 14.64
N ILE A 328 10.07 -17.16 15.94
CA ILE A 328 10.05 -15.88 16.65
C ILE A 328 11.46 -15.44 17.00
N THR A 329 11.82 -14.22 16.60
CA THR A 329 13.16 -13.65 16.85
C THR A 329 13.13 -12.40 17.71
N GLY A 330 11.96 -11.79 17.90
CA GLY A 330 11.79 -10.60 18.71
C GLY A 330 11.47 -10.87 20.17
N ASP A 331 11.30 -9.81 20.94
CA ASP A 331 10.79 -9.86 22.29
C ASP A 331 9.38 -10.49 22.30
N LEU A 332 9.18 -11.49 23.17
CA LEU A 332 7.95 -12.29 23.16
C LEU A 332 6.70 -11.47 23.51
N ASP A 333 6.83 -10.45 24.36
CA ASP A 333 5.67 -9.62 24.72
C ASP A 333 5.32 -8.64 23.61
N LEU A 334 6.31 -8.14 22.87
CA LEU A 334 6.09 -7.39 21.63
C LEU A 334 5.38 -8.26 20.58
N VAL A 335 5.85 -9.50 20.39
CA VAL A 335 5.25 -10.46 19.48
C VAL A 335 3.79 -10.77 19.83
N LYS A 336 3.49 -10.99 21.11
CA LYS A 336 2.11 -11.21 21.58
C LYS A 336 1.21 -9.99 21.33
N ARG A 337 1.71 -8.77 21.56
CA ARG A 337 0.96 -7.55 21.22
C ARG A 337 0.68 -7.48 19.74
N ARG A 338 1.68 -7.74 18.91
CA ARG A 338 1.52 -7.78 17.45
C ARG A 338 0.49 -8.82 17.02
N PHE A 339 0.53 -10.05 17.55
CA PHE A 339 -0.44 -11.09 17.19
C PHE A 339 -1.87 -10.68 17.57
N LYS A 340 -2.05 -9.99 18.71
CA LYS A 340 -3.36 -9.45 19.09
C LYS A 340 -3.84 -8.35 18.16
N ASP A 341 -2.96 -7.43 17.76
CA ASP A 341 -3.31 -6.34 16.86
C ASP A 341 -3.57 -6.87 15.42
N TYR A 342 -2.75 -7.82 14.96
CA TYR A 342 -2.99 -8.55 13.74
C TYR A 342 -4.37 -9.24 13.73
N ALA A 343 -4.68 -10.00 14.79
CA ALA A 343 -5.96 -10.67 14.95
C ALA A 343 -7.12 -9.67 14.96
N TYR A 344 -6.96 -8.52 15.63
CA TYR A 344 -7.95 -7.45 15.63
C TYR A 344 -8.19 -6.88 14.22
N ALA A 345 -7.15 -6.55 13.49
CA ALA A 345 -7.26 -5.99 12.14
C ALA A 345 -7.98 -6.97 11.19
N VAL A 346 -7.62 -8.25 11.27
CA VAL A 346 -8.20 -9.32 10.44
C VAL A 346 -9.64 -9.62 10.84
N ASP A 347 -9.92 -9.67 12.14
CA ASP A 347 -11.28 -9.89 12.68
C ASP A 347 -12.24 -8.75 12.29
N SER A 348 -11.75 -7.50 12.36
CA SER A 348 -12.50 -6.31 11.94
C SER A 348 -12.83 -6.34 10.44
N ALA A 349 -11.91 -6.81 9.59
CA ALA A 349 -12.19 -7.01 8.16
C ALA A 349 -13.24 -8.10 7.94
N GLY A 350 -13.19 -9.19 8.72
CA GLY A 350 -14.22 -10.24 8.69
C GLY A 350 -15.59 -9.74 9.13
N GLU A 351 -15.68 -8.91 10.19
CA GLU A 351 -16.92 -8.26 10.62
C GLU A 351 -17.51 -7.35 9.53
N PHE A 352 -16.66 -6.58 8.86
CA PHE A 352 -17.09 -5.75 7.73
C PHE A 352 -17.70 -6.60 6.62
N LEU A 353 -17.05 -7.71 6.24
CA LEU A 353 -17.61 -8.64 5.24
C LEU A 353 -18.93 -9.26 5.71
N ASP A 354 -19.04 -9.65 6.98
CA ASP A 354 -20.29 -10.14 7.56
C ASP A 354 -21.42 -9.12 7.42
N LYS A 355 -21.13 -7.86 7.73
CA LYS A 355 -22.09 -6.75 7.64
C LYS A 355 -22.51 -6.49 6.20
N ILE A 356 -21.59 -6.51 5.25
CA ILE A 356 -21.89 -6.38 3.81
C ILE A 356 -22.77 -7.56 3.34
N LYS A 357 -22.32 -8.80 3.59
CA LYS A 357 -23.01 -10.02 3.10
C LYS A 357 -24.39 -10.22 3.73
N SER A 358 -24.65 -9.67 4.92
CA SER A 358 -25.97 -9.73 5.59
C SER A 358 -26.88 -8.55 5.25
N SER A 359 -26.48 -7.65 4.39
CA SER A 359 -27.25 -6.45 4.02
C SER A 359 -27.67 -6.48 2.55
N SER A 360 -28.44 -5.48 2.11
CA SER A 360 -28.81 -5.28 0.71
C SER A 360 -27.60 -4.97 -0.21
N LEU A 361 -26.43 -4.70 0.37
CA LEU A 361 -25.20 -4.48 -0.39
C LEU A 361 -24.60 -5.79 -0.93
N ALA A 362 -24.97 -6.94 -0.37
CA ALA A 362 -24.41 -8.24 -0.76
C ALA A 362 -24.50 -8.50 -2.26
N GLU A 363 -25.66 -8.26 -2.86
CA GLU A 363 -25.92 -8.59 -4.27
C GLU A 363 -25.26 -7.62 -5.27
N ASN A 364 -24.76 -6.48 -4.80
CA ASN A 364 -24.23 -5.41 -5.65
C ASN A 364 -22.90 -4.84 -5.18
N SER A 365 -22.09 -5.60 -4.44
CA SER A 365 -20.77 -5.12 -3.98
C SER A 365 -19.69 -6.14 -4.28
N ILE A 366 -18.61 -5.69 -4.89
CA ILE A 366 -17.36 -6.43 -5.03
C ILE A 366 -16.37 -5.87 -4.02
N ILE A 367 -15.91 -6.72 -3.09
CA ILE A 367 -14.99 -6.33 -2.04
C ILE A 367 -13.67 -7.08 -2.23
N ALA A 368 -12.60 -6.34 -2.48
CA ALA A 368 -11.25 -6.88 -2.56
C ALA A 368 -10.46 -6.55 -1.31
N ILE A 369 -9.73 -7.52 -0.75
CA ILE A 369 -8.83 -7.33 0.39
C ILE A 369 -7.44 -7.79 -0.01
N THR A 370 -6.46 -6.94 0.25
CA THR A 370 -5.03 -7.26 0.12
C THR A 370 -4.26 -6.62 1.28
N ALA A 371 -2.94 -6.74 1.28
CA ALA A 371 -2.07 -6.04 2.22
C ALA A 371 -1.12 -5.11 1.49
N ASP A 372 -0.53 -4.17 2.20
CA ASP A 372 0.55 -3.35 1.67
C ASP A 372 1.87 -4.13 1.57
N ASN A 373 2.17 -4.94 2.59
CA ASN A 373 3.35 -5.79 2.67
C ASN A 373 3.19 -6.85 3.77
N ASN A 374 4.19 -7.72 3.89
CA ASN A 374 4.33 -8.61 5.04
C ASN A 374 5.54 -8.17 5.87
N THR A 375 5.34 -7.23 6.79
CA THR A 375 6.40 -6.78 7.69
C THR A 375 6.62 -7.82 8.79
N VAL A 376 7.73 -8.53 8.70
CA VAL A 376 8.12 -9.56 9.69
C VAL A 376 9.38 -9.19 10.44
N GLU A 377 10.04 -8.09 10.07
CA GLU A 377 11.31 -7.65 10.66
C GLU A 377 11.17 -7.42 12.16
N GLY A 378 12.10 -8.00 12.93
CA GLY A 378 12.15 -7.91 14.39
C GLY A 378 11.14 -8.80 15.14
N VAL A 379 10.28 -9.54 14.47
CA VAL A 379 9.23 -10.38 15.09
C VAL A 379 9.30 -11.82 14.63
N MET A 380 9.37 -12.05 13.31
CA MET A 380 9.38 -13.40 12.73
C MET A 380 10.57 -13.56 11.77
N LYS A 381 11.10 -14.77 11.69
CA LYS A 381 12.14 -15.18 10.76
C LYS A 381 11.66 -16.36 9.92
N TYR A 382 11.83 -16.24 8.62
CA TYR A 382 11.57 -17.32 7.67
C TYR A 382 12.89 -17.65 6.97
N ASP A 383 13.60 -18.72 7.40
CA ASP A 383 14.99 -18.97 7.08
C ASP A 383 15.31 -18.99 5.58
N SER A 384 15.07 -19.97 4.84
CA SER A 384 15.49 -20.05 3.42
C SER A 384 14.47 -19.48 2.44
N HIS A 385 13.28 -19.11 2.89
CA HIS A 385 12.15 -18.79 2.04
C HIS A 385 11.87 -17.28 1.98
N PHE A 386 12.78 -16.51 1.37
CA PHE A 386 12.59 -15.07 1.19
C PHE A 386 11.25 -14.71 0.51
N THR A 387 10.64 -15.62 -0.24
CA THR A 387 9.33 -15.44 -0.84
C THR A 387 8.24 -15.35 0.22
N GLN A 388 8.36 -16.10 1.32
CA GLN A 388 7.42 -16.03 2.44
C GLN A 388 7.33 -14.62 3.02
N THR A 389 8.45 -13.89 3.04
CA THR A 389 8.47 -12.49 3.51
C THR A 389 7.71 -11.53 2.59
N LYS A 390 7.25 -11.99 1.43
CA LYS A 390 6.50 -11.18 0.45
C LYS A 390 5.08 -11.67 0.22
N ARG A 391 4.72 -12.86 0.71
CA ARG A 391 3.37 -13.41 0.55
C ARG A 391 2.36 -12.59 1.34
N ILE A 392 1.35 -12.11 0.62
CA ILE A 392 0.18 -11.40 1.14
C ILE A 392 -1.08 -11.97 0.50
N PRO A 393 -2.28 -11.78 1.06
CA PRO A 393 -3.50 -12.23 0.42
C PRO A 393 -3.92 -11.31 -0.73
N PHE A 394 -4.61 -11.86 -1.71
CA PHE A 394 -5.53 -11.14 -2.56
C PHE A 394 -6.85 -11.90 -2.56
N TYR A 395 -7.79 -11.37 -1.80
CA TYR A 395 -9.14 -11.93 -1.62
C TYR A 395 -10.15 -11.09 -2.38
N ILE A 396 -11.19 -11.72 -2.92
CA ILE A 396 -12.30 -11.05 -3.58
C ILE A 396 -13.63 -11.72 -3.19
N TYR A 397 -14.54 -10.94 -2.60
CA TYR A 397 -15.96 -11.28 -2.56
C TYR A 397 -16.60 -10.85 -3.87
N ILE A 398 -17.22 -11.80 -4.56
CA ILE A 398 -17.95 -11.60 -5.82
C ILE A 398 -19.38 -12.11 -5.60
N PRO A 399 -20.42 -11.27 -5.74
CA PRO A 399 -21.81 -11.72 -5.73
C PRO A 399 -22.07 -12.79 -6.79
N ASP A 400 -22.96 -13.74 -6.51
CA ASP A 400 -23.21 -14.88 -7.40
C ASP A 400 -23.55 -14.48 -8.83
N GLU A 401 -24.34 -13.42 -9.01
CA GLU A 401 -24.73 -12.88 -10.33
C GLU A 401 -23.57 -12.26 -11.13
N LEU A 402 -22.44 -11.95 -10.46
CA LEU A 402 -21.25 -11.33 -11.05
C LEU A 402 -20.08 -12.30 -11.13
N LYS A 403 -20.25 -13.55 -10.67
CA LYS A 403 -19.21 -14.57 -10.78
C LYS A 403 -18.97 -14.92 -12.25
N PRO A 404 -17.70 -15.00 -12.69
CA PRO A 404 -17.38 -15.51 -14.02
C PRO A 404 -17.94 -16.92 -14.22
N GLU A 405 -18.36 -17.23 -15.44
CA GLU A 405 -18.81 -18.60 -15.81
C GLU A 405 -17.65 -19.61 -15.73
N GLU A 406 -16.44 -19.18 -16.05
CA GLU A 406 -15.24 -20.00 -15.95
C GLU A 406 -14.69 -20.01 -14.52
N ALA A 407 -14.19 -21.16 -14.10
CA ALA A 407 -13.55 -21.30 -12.79
C ALA A 407 -12.28 -20.45 -12.71
N ILE A 408 -12.14 -19.68 -11.61
CA ILE A 408 -10.99 -18.83 -11.35
C ILE A 408 -9.84 -19.70 -10.82
N ASP A 409 -8.70 -19.67 -11.51
CA ASP A 409 -7.46 -20.29 -11.00
C ASP A 409 -6.81 -19.39 -9.94
N THR A 410 -7.05 -19.71 -8.69
CA THR A 410 -6.52 -18.95 -7.55
C THR A 410 -5.03 -19.22 -7.26
N THR A 411 -4.39 -20.10 -8.03
CA THR A 411 -2.96 -20.44 -7.90
C THR A 411 -2.05 -19.59 -8.79
N LEU A 412 -2.63 -18.74 -9.63
CA LEU A 412 -1.88 -17.89 -10.57
C LEU A 412 -0.88 -16.99 -9.83
N ALA A 413 0.37 -17.02 -10.29
CA ALA A 413 1.45 -16.19 -9.76
C ALA A 413 1.18 -14.70 -10.04
N SER A 414 1.07 -13.88 -9.01
CA SER A 414 0.59 -12.51 -9.16
C SER A 414 1.12 -11.55 -8.09
N SER A 415 0.85 -10.27 -8.26
CA SER A 415 1.20 -9.19 -7.34
C SER A 415 0.26 -7.99 -7.51
N HIS A 416 0.44 -6.94 -6.72
CA HIS A 416 -0.42 -5.75 -6.71
C HIS A 416 -0.78 -5.19 -8.09
N LYS A 417 0.12 -5.27 -9.09
CA LYS A 417 -0.14 -4.78 -10.46
C LYS A 417 -1.35 -5.44 -11.13
N ASP A 418 -1.72 -6.65 -10.66
CA ASP A 418 -2.74 -7.50 -11.28
C ASP A 418 -4.14 -7.28 -10.67
N ILE A 419 -4.24 -6.58 -9.52
CA ILE A 419 -5.49 -6.33 -8.80
C ILE A 419 -6.50 -5.57 -9.68
N PHE A 420 -6.14 -4.38 -10.15
CA PHE A 420 -7.10 -3.56 -10.89
C PHE A 420 -7.43 -4.09 -12.27
N PRO A 421 -6.50 -4.64 -13.08
CA PRO A 421 -6.90 -5.34 -14.30
C PRO A 421 -7.94 -6.43 -14.07
N THR A 422 -7.84 -7.17 -12.96
CA THR A 422 -8.83 -8.19 -12.57
C THR A 422 -10.16 -7.54 -12.17
N LEU A 423 -10.12 -6.53 -11.29
CA LEU A 423 -11.34 -5.84 -10.84
C LEU A 423 -12.05 -5.10 -11.98
N TYR A 424 -11.33 -4.50 -12.93
CA TYR A 424 -11.97 -3.86 -14.08
C TYR A 424 -12.80 -4.86 -14.90
N ASN A 425 -12.30 -6.09 -15.09
CA ASN A 425 -13.03 -7.11 -15.81
C ASN A 425 -14.24 -7.68 -15.03
N LEU A 426 -14.25 -7.53 -13.71
CA LEU A 426 -15.38 -7.89 -12.85
C LEU A 426 -16.42 -6.76 -12.69
N THR A 427 -16.08 -5.50 -13.05
CA THR A 427 -16.89 -4.35 -12.64
C THR A 427 -17.24 -3.39 -13.77
N LEU A 428 -16.52 -3.42 -14.90
CA LEU A 428 -16.65 -2.44 -15.98
C LEU A 428 -17.00 -3.09 -17.31
N TYR A 429 -18.01 -2.55 -18.00
CA TYR A 429 -18.44 -2.98 -19.33
C TYR A 429 -17.73 -2.20 -20.43
N ASP A 430 -17.07 -2.89 -21.35
CA ASP A 430 -16.49 -2.34 -22.61
C ASP A 430 -15.60 -1.09 -22.40
N LYS A 431 -14.84 -1.03 -21.29
CA LYS A 431 -13.97 0.10 -20.94
C LYS A 431 -12.52 -0.15 -21.32
N SER A 432 -11.89 0.85 -21.94
CA SER A 432 -10.45 0.83 -22.17
C SER A 432 -9.69 1.35 -20.95
N TYR A 433 -8.57 0.71 -20.63
CA TYR A 433 -7.67 1.11 -19.55
C TYR A 433 -6.21 0.81 -19.91
N THR A 434 -5.28 1.46 -19.25
CA THR A 434 -3.85 1.21 -19.41
C THR A 434 -3.29 0.56 -18.16
N ALA A 435 -2.63 -0.57 -18.30
CA ALA A 435 -2.04 -1.29 -17.17
C ALA A 435 -0.86 -2.18 -17.58
N ILE A 436 0.12 -2.29 -16.69
CA ILE A 436 1.21 -3.27 -16.80
C ILE A 436 0.74 -4.66 -16.36
N GLY A 437 -0.08 -4.74 -15.31
CA GLY A 437 -0.58 -6.00 -14.77
C GLY A 437 -1.52 -6.76 -15.71
N THR A 438 -1.82 -8.00 -15.38
CA THR A 438 -2.69 -8.91 -16.12
C THR A 438 -4.01 -9.13 -15.40
N ASN A 439 -5.05 -9.50 -16.14
CA ASN A 439 -6.32 -9.94 -15.58
C ASN A 439 -6.20 -11.39 -15.10
N LEU A 440 -6.38 -11.66 -13.82
CA LEU A 440 -6.27 -13.00 -13.23
C LEU A 440 -7.48 -13.91 -13.52
N LEU A 441 -8.47 -13.40 -14.27
CA LEU A 441 -9.57 -14.23 -14.81
C LEU A 441 -9.19 -14.83 -16.18
N ASP A 442 -8.09 -14.42 -16.77
CA ASP A 442 -7.62 -14.92 -18.07
C ASP A 442 -6.47 -15.90 -17.87
N ASN A 443 -6.78 -17.19 -17.99
CA ASN A 443 -5.81 -18.28 -17.83
C ASN A 443 -4.84 -18.44 -19.01
N ASN A 444 -5.02 -17.67 -20.09
CA ASN A 444 -4.25 -17.81 -21.33
C ASN A 444 -3.05 -16.84 -21.43
N THR A 445 -2.85 -15.99 -20.44
CA THR A 445 -1.74 -15.04 -20.40
C THR A 445 -0.65 -15.48 -19.43
N LEU A 446 0.58 -14.99 -19.62
CA LEU A 446 1.66 -15.20 -18.66
C LEU A 446 1.39 -14.47 -17.36
N HIS A 447 1.37 -15.19 -16.26
CA HIS A 447 1.20 -14.67 -14.91
C HIS A 447 2.49 -14.78 -14.12
N CYS A 448 3.01 -13.63 -13.67
CA CYS A 448 4.18 -13.52 -12.79
C CYS A 448 3.97 -12.39 -11.79
N GLY A 449 4.23 -12.65 -10.51
CA GLY A 449 4.24 -11.62 -9.47
C GLY A 449 5.60 -10.96 -9.32
N PHE A 450 5.65 -9.67 -8.99
CA PHE A 450 6.88 -8.89 -8.90
C PHE A 450 6.96 -8.07 -7.61
N ASN A 451 8.13 -8.13 -6.96
CA ASN A 451 8.48 -7.28 -5.82
C ASN A 451 9.76 -6.49 -6.13
N ASP A 452 9.83 -5.23 -5.71
CA ASP A 452 10.95 -4.32 -6.00
C ASP A 452 12.30 -4.73 -5.39
N ALA A 453 12.30 -5.68 -4.45
CA ALA A 453 13.53 -6.33 -3.97
C ALA A 453 14.07 -7.42 -4.91
N GLY A 454 13.51 -7.54 -6.12
CA GLY A 454 13.90 -8.52 -7.12
C GLY A 454 13.38 -9.93 -6.83
N VAL A 455 12.33 -10.06 -6.02
CA VAL A 455 11.62 -11.33 -5.83
C VAL A 455 10.55 -11.45 -6.90
N ILE A 456 10.55 -12.58 -7.59
CA ILE A 456 9.61 -12.91 -8.66
C ILE A 456 8.84 -14.16 -8.22
N MET A 457 7.52 -14.12 -8.33
CA MET A 457 6.63 -15.26 -8.16
C MET A 457 6.30 -15.80 -9.55
N ALA A 458 6.62 -17.06 -9.79
CA ALA A 458 6.22 -17.84 -10.95
C ALA A 458 5.31 -18.99 -10.52
N LYS A 459 4.72 -19.72 -11.46
CA LYS A 459 3.83 -20.86 -11.19
C LYS A 459 4.44 -21.88 -10.23
N ASN A 460 5.74 -22.14 -10.37
CA ASN A 460 6.49 -23.09 -9.54
C ASN A 460 7.08 -22.48 -8.26
N GLY A 461 6.60 -21.30 -7.84
CA GLY A 461 7.02 -20.61 -6.62
C GLY A 461 7.91 -19.40 -6.86
N GLY A 462 8.31 -18.77 -5.77
CA GLY A 462 9.08 -17.53 -5.82
C GLY A 462 10.60 -17.77 -5.92
N PHE A 463 11.26 -16.86 -6.62
CA PHE A 463 12.71 -16.91 -6.84
C PHE A 463 13.31 -15.50 -6.93
N LYS A 464 14.64 -15.41 -6.94
CA LYS A 464 15.43 -14.25 -7.34
C LYS A 464 16.27 -14.62 -8.56
N ASP A 465 16.66 -13.59 -9.34
CA ASP A 465 17.56 -13.77 -10.48
C ASP A 465 18.85 -14.50 -10.03
N THR A 466 19.04 -15.70 -10.53
CA THR A 466 20.19 -16.58 -10.23
C THR A 466 20.67 -17.26 -11.51
N LYS A 467 21.87 -17.86 -11.48
CA LYS A 467 22.41 -18.57 -12.63
C LYS A 467 21.67 -19.89 -12.95
N ALA A 468 20.95 -20.44 -11.98
CA ALA A 468 20.25 -21.73 -12.10
C ALA A 468 18.73 -21.51 -12.07
N MET A 469 18.16 -20.98 -13.14
CA MET A 469 16.71 -20.78 -13.30
C MET A 469 16.14 -21.81 -14.28
N SER A 470 14.93 -22.32 -13.98
CA SER A 470 14.11 -23.05 -14.95
C SER A 470 13.72 -22.15 -16.15
N ASP A 471 13.22 -22.74 -17.23
CA ASP A 471 12.84 -21.94 -18.41
C ASP A 471 11.67 -21.00 -18.08
N GLU A 472 10.69 -21.44 -17.31
CA GLU A 472 9.59 -20.61 -16.80
C GLU A 472 10.09 -19.44 -15.92
N GLN A 473 11.07 -19.70 -15.05
CA GLN A 473 11.68 -18.66 -14.23
C GLN A 473 12.44 -17.64 -15.08
N LYS A 474 13.14 -18.08 -16.14
CA LYS A 474 13.79 -17.19 -17.10
C LYS A 474 12.77 -16.33 -17.81
N GLU A 475 11.66 -16.90 -18.27
CA GLU A 475 10.57 -16.17 -18.92
C GLU A 475 9.99 -15.10 -18.00
N CYS A 476 9.62 -15.45 -16.75
CA CYS A 476 9.16 -14.47 -15.76
C CYS A 476 10.21 -13.39 -15.43
N ASN A 477 11.50 -13.73 -15.43
CA ASN A 477 12.57 -12.77 -15.17
C ASN A 477 12.73 -11.77 -16.33
N GLU A 478 12.69 -12.23 -17.57
CA GLU A 478 12.71 -11.35 -18.74
C GLU A 478 11.44 -10.47 -18.80
N TYR A 479 10.29 -11.05 -18.50
CA TYR A 479 9.02 -10.32 -18.39
C TYR A 479 9.09 -9.23 -17.30
N TYR A 480 9.70 -9.53 -16.12
CA TYR A 480 9.93 -8.54 -15.07
C TYR A 480 10.81 -7.39 -15.52
N LYS A 481 11.96 -7.68 -16.15
CA LYS A 481 12.86 -6.65 -16.67
C LYS A 481 12.19 -5.76 -17.72
N ALA A 482 11.44 -6.38 -18.63
CA ALA A 482 10.66 -5.67 -19.64
C ALA A 482 9.58 -4.80 -19.00
N SER A 483 8.82 -5.34 -18.03
CA SER A 483 7.79 -4.62 -17.29
C SER A 483 8.35 -3.39 -16.56
N LEU A 484 9.56 -3.46 -16.00
CA LEU A 484 10.24 -2.32 -15.38
C LEU A 484 10.61 -1.24 -16.40
N ALA A 485 11.15 -1.64 -17.57
CA ALA A 485 11.51 -0.70 -18.64
C ALA A 485 10.26 0.00 -19.19
N VAL A 486 9.19 -0.74 -19.45
CA VAL A 486 7.91 -0.24 -19.94
C VAL A 486 7.24 0.68 -18.90
N THR A 487 7.25 0.31 -17.62
CA THR A 487 6.77 1.16 -16.52
C THR A 487 7.50 2.50 -16.49
N GLU A 488 8.83 2.48 -16.54
CA GLU A 488 9.63 3.71 -16.51
C GLU A 488 9.38 4.59 -17.73
N TYR A 489 9.21 3.97 -18.91
CA TYR A 489 8.86 4.69 -20.14
C TYR A 489 7.48 5.35 -20.03
N LEU A 490 6.47 4.60 -19.55
CA LEU A 490 5.10 5.12 -19.31
C LEU A 490 5.12 6.32 -18.37
N ILE A 491 5.83 6.22 -17.24
CA ILE A 491 5.89 7.30 -16.24
C ILE A 491 6.60 8.54 -16.81
N LYS A 492 7.74 8.35 -17.47
CA LYS A 492 8.48 9.48 -18.06
C LYS A 492 7.72 10.20 -19.15
N SER A 493 6.88 9.50 -19.92
CA SER A 493 6.04 10.10 -20.96
C SER A 493 5.00 11.07 -20.41
N GLN A 494 4.66 11.00 -19.10
CA GLN A 494 3.64 11.84 -18.47
C GLN A 494 4.23 12.99 -17.65
N LYS A 495 5.54 13.10 -17.58
CA LYS A 495 6.24 14.20 -16.90
C LYS A 495 6.34 15.42 -17.81
N LYS A 496 5.21 15.99 -18.22
CA LYS A 496 5.18 17.26 -18.97
C LYS A 496 4.58 18.36 -18.12
#